data_539e1434d665a0d7b34cbe8153d42ae9
#
_entry.id   539e1434d665a0d7b34cbe8153d42ae9
#
_cell.length_a   1.000
_cell.length_b   1.000
_cell.length_c   1.000
_cell.angle_alpha   90.00
_cell.angle_beta   90.00
_cell.angle_gamma   90.00
#
_symmetry.space_group_name_H-M   'P 1'
#
loop_
_entity.id
_entity.type
_entity.pdbx_description
1 polymer ?
#
loop_
_entity_poly.entity_id
_entity_poly.type
_entity_poly.pdbx_seq_one_letter_code
_entity_poly.pdbx_strand_id
1 'polypeptide(L)'
;MFSCSFSSQNIQYQSNHVYALTSNAEEAEVEWFYGDLQDLLELTPKKDVLFIIGDCNAKVGSREIPGVTGKFGLGVQNEAGQRLIEFCQENTLVIANTLFQQHKRRLSTWTSPDSQYQNQIDYILGSQRWRSSIQSVKTRLGADCGLEYELLIAEFRLKLKTVGKTTRPFRYDLNQIPYYYTVGVRNRFKGLDLIDRVPEELWMQVHDIV
;
A
#
# COMPACT_ATOMS: atom_id res chain seq x y z
N MET A 1 -7.64 16.55 2.69
CA MET A 1 -7.16 15.16 2.50
C MET A 1 -7.71 14.27 3.61
N PHE A 2 -8.32 13.14 3.30
CA PHE A 2 -8.82 12.16 4.28
C PHE A 2 -8.00 10.89 4.16
N SER A 3 -7.52 10.34 5.28
CA SER A 3 -6.74 9.11 5.31
C SER A 3 -7.51 8.03 6.07
N CYS A 4 -7.53 6.82 5.50
CA CYS A 4 -8.09 5.63 6.13
C CYS A 4 -7.01 4.55 6.15
N SER A 5 -6.72 3.97 7.31
CA SER A 5 -5.72 2.93 7.46
C SER A 5 -6.33 1.64 8.01
N PHE A 6 -5.94 0.51 7.42
CA PHE A 6 -6.26 -0.82 7.91
C PHE A 6 -4.96 -1.59 8.14
N SER A 7 -4.90 -2.39 9.19
CA SER A 7 -3.71 -3.16 9.54
C SER A 7 -4.02 -4.65 9.52
N SER A 8 -3.13 -5.45 8.90
CA SER A 8 -3.16 -6.91 8.98
C SER A 8 -1.72 -7.45 8.89
N GLN A 9 -1.32 -8.25 9.88
CA GLN A 9 -0.06 -9.02 9.89
C GLN A 9 1.21 -8.24 9.46
N ASN A 10 1.50 -7.10 10.10
CA ASN A 10 2.70 -6.27 9.84
C ASN A 10 2.73 -5.53 8.50
N ILE A 11 1.66 -5.50 7.73
CA ILE A 11 1.48 -4.62 6.58
C ILE A 11 0.31 -3.71 6.86
N GLN A 12 0.55 -2.41 6.75
CA GLN A 12 -0.51 -1.41 6.84
C GLN A 12 -1.01 -1.07 5.44
N TYR A 13 -2.31 -0.83 5.33
CA TYR A 13 -2.97 -0.30 4.15
C TYR A 13 -3.32 1.13 4.43
N GLN A 14 -2.87 2.02 3.59
CA GLN A 14 -3.19 3.43 3.67
C GLN A 14 -3.90 3.85 2.40
N SER A 15 -5.08 4.42 2.55
CA SER A 15 -5.85 5.03 1.46
C SER A 15 -6.01 6.51 1.78
N ASN A 16 -5.53 7.36 0.87
CA ASN A 16 -5.63 8.80 1.01
C ASN A 16 -6.52 9.32 -0.10
N HIS A 17 -7.52 10.13 0.27
CA HIS A 17 -8.40 10.79 -0.66
C HIS A 17 -7.87 12.18 -0.96
N VAL A 18 -7.73 12.46 -2.25
CA VAL A 18 -7.22 13.73 -2.76
C VAL A 18 -8.24 14.39 -3.67
N TYR A 19 -8.19 15.70 -3.74
CA TYR A 19 -8.93 16.50 -4.69
C TYR A 19 -7.97 17.51 -5.29
N ALA A 20 -7.63 17.36 -6.54
CA ALA A 20 -6.77 18.29 -7.25
C ALA A 20 -7.56 19.53 -7.68
N LEU A 21 -6.86 20.62 -7.85
CA LEU A 21 -7.41 21.87 -8.33
C LEU A 21 -7.89 21.75 -9.77
N THR A 22 -8.86 22.55 -10.13
CA THR A 22 -9.39 22.59 -11.50
C THR A 22 -8.37 23.19 -12.47
N SER A 23 -8.61 23.03 -13.77
CA SER A 23 -7.73 23.50 -14.86
C SER A 23 -7.41 25.00 -14.86
N ASN A 24 -8.10 25.79 -14.03
CA ASN A 24 -7.91 27.25 -13.90
C ASN A 24 -7.08 27.64 -12.66
N ALA A 25 -6.51 26.66 -11.95
CA ALA A 25 -5.69 26.93 -10.78
C ALA A 25 -4.37 27.63 -11.15
N GLU A 26 -3.89 28.46 -10.24
CA GLU A 26 -2.56 29.06 -10.40
C GLU A 26 -1.45 28.00 -10.28
N GLU A 27 -0.35 28.22 -10.98
CA GLU A 27 0.80 27.33 -11.01
C GLU A 27 1.30 27.01 -9.59
N ALA A 28 1.34 28.02 -8.72
CA ALA A 28 1.77 27.86 -7.32
C ALA A 28 0.86 26.90 -6.53
N GLU A 29 -0.44 26.93 -6.79
CA GLU A 29 -1.39 26.02 -6.11
C GLU A 29 -1.21 24.58 -6.58
N VAL A 30 -0.90 24.40 -7.86
CA VAL A 30 -0.62 23.07 -8.43
C VAL A 30 0.67 22.49 -7.83
N GLU A 31 1.72 23.33 -7.69
CA GLU A 31 2.97 22.93 -7.04
C GLU A 31 2.75 22.53 -5.57
N TRP A 32 1.93 23.26 -4.82
CA TRP A 32 1.60 22.90 -3.45
C TRP A 32 0.85 21.56 -3.37
N PHE A 33 -0.08 21.31 -4.29
CA PHE A 33 -0.80 20.02 -4.35
C PHE A 33 0.17 18.84 -4.52
N TYR A 34 1.13 18.96 -5.46
CA TYR A 34 2.11 17.90 -5.67
C TYR A 34 3.13 17.81 -4.52
N GLY A 35 3.45 18.94 -3.88
CA GLY A 35 4.25 18.96 -2.65
C GLY A 35 3.59 18.16 -1.52
N ASP A 36 2.31 18.41 -1.26
CA ASP A 36 1.53 17.66 -0.26
C ASP A 36 1.48 16.16 -0.57
N LEU A 37 1.37 15.80 -1.85
CA LEU A 37 1.42 14.40 -2.27
C LEU A 37 2.81 13.78 -2.05
N GLN A 38 3.86 14.54 -2.27
CA GLN A 38 5.24 14.10 -2.04
C GLN A 38 5.49 13.86 -0.55
N ASP A 39 5.06 14.76 0.32
CA ASP A 39 5.16 14.61 1.77
C ASP A 39 4.41 13.37 2.26
N LEU A 40 3.22 13.11 1.70
CA LEU A 40 2.45 11.91 1.99
C LEU A 40 3.22 10.63 1.64
N LEU A 41 3.88 10.61 0.47
CA LEU A 41 4.67 9.47 0.02
C LEU A 41 5.88 9.23 0.92
N GLU A 42 6.54 10.29 1.37
CA GLU A 42 7.71 10.22 2.27
C GLU A 42 7.34 9.71 3.66
N LEU A 43 6.16 10.09 4.15
CA LEU A 43 5.63 9.61 5.43
C LEU A 43 5.17 8.15 5.40
N THR A 44 4.95 7.60 4.19
CA THR A 44 4.45 6.23 4.04
C THR A 44 5.60 5.22 3.96
N PRO A 45 5.71 4.25 4.88
CA PRO A 45 6.74 3.23 4.82
C PRO A 45 6.69 2.42 3.52
N LYS A 46 7.84 2.22 2.85
CA LYS A 46 7.92 1.50 1.55
C LYS A 46 7.37 0.07 1.57
N LYS A 47 7.25 -0.54 2.74
CA LYS A 47 6.67 -1.89 2.92
C LYS A 47 5.15 -1.88 2.87
N ASP A 48 4.52 -0.76 3.18
CA ASP A 48 3.08 -0.63 3.30
C ASP A 48 2.42 -0.43 1.93
N VAL A 49 1.13 -0.71 1.88
CA VAL A 49 0.32 -0.56 0.67
C VAL A 49 -0.30 0.82 0.68
N LEU A 50 0.11 1.66 -0.27
CA LEU A 50 -0.44 2.99 -0.43
C LEU A 50 -1.34 3.05 -1.66
N PHE A 51 -2.53 3.60 -1.48
CA PHE A 51 -3.41 4.08 -2.52
C PHE A 51 -3.70 5.56 -2.33
N ILE A 52 -3.61 6.31 -3.43
CA ILE A 52 -4.08 7.69 -3.52
C ILE A 52 -5.28 7.66 -4.45
N ILE A 53 -6.43 8.11 -3.97
CA ILE A 53 -7.71 8.00 -4.67
C ILE A 53 -8.34 9.38 -4.74
N GLY A 54 -8.85 9.77 -5.88
CA GLY A 54 -9.62 11.00 -5.96
C GLY A 54 -9.67 11.63 -7.34
N ASP A 55 -10.29 12.80 -7.37
CA ASP A 55 -10.36 13.66 -8.53
C ASP A 55 -9.03 14.38 -8.71
N CYS A 56 -8.34 14.03 -9.80
CA CYS A 56 -7.07 14.65 -10.17
C CYS A 56 -7.24 15.77 -11.20
N ASN A 57 -8.45 16.05 -11.66
CA ASN A 57 -8.77 17.04 -12.71
C ASN A 57 -7.85 16.96 -13.94
N ALA A 58 -7.34 15.78 -14.24
CA ALA A 58 -6.32 15.49 -15.22
C ALA A 58 -6.82 14.42 -16.22
N LYS A 59 -6.41 14.50 -17.46
CA LYS A 59 -6.69 13.48 -18.48
C LYS A 59 -5.39 12.80 -18.88
N VAL A 60 -5.19 11.55 -18.48
CA VAL A 60 -3.94 10.81 -18.79
C VAL A 60 -3.96 10.15 -20.18
N GLY A 61 -5.15 10.00 -20.77
CA GLY A 61 -5.32 9.41 -22.10
C GLY A 61 -5.07 7.89 -22.14
N SER A 62 -4.99 7.36 -23.37
CA SER A 62 -4.84 5.92 -23.63
C SER A 62 -3.42 5.51 -24.04
N ARG A 63 -2.45 6.42 -23.96
CA ARG A 63 -1.06 6.12 -24.28
C ARG A 63 -0.45 5.25 -23.17
N GLU A 64 0.13 4.11 -23.56
CA GLU A 64 0.87 3.26 -22.63
C GLU A 64 2.24 3.87 -22.31
N ILE A 65 2.51 4.01 -21.01
CA ILE A 65 3.81 4.43 -20.50
C ILE A 65 4.28 3.33 -19.53
N PRO A 66 5.36 2.61 -19.87
CA PRO A 66 5.81 1.47 -19.10
C PRO A 66 5.96 1.79 -17.61
N GLY A 67 5.32 0.99 -16.77
CA GLY A 67 5.38 1.16 -15.31
C GLY A 67 4.39 2.17 -14.73
N VAL A 68 3.80 3.05 -15.51
CA VAL A 68 2.91 4.11 -15.02
C VAL A 68 1.47 3.93 -15.51
N THR A 69 1.28 3.93 -16.84
CA THR A 69 -0.04 3.77 -17.44
C THR A 69 -0.13 2.52 -18.29
N GLY A 70 -1.32 1.92 -18.38
CA GLY A 70 -1.67 0.97 -19.40
C GLY A 70 -2.33 1.66 -20.60
N LYS A 71 -2.80 0.86 -21.54
CA LYS A 71 -3.41 1.32 -22.81
C LYS A 71 -4.92 1.50 -22.76
N PHE A 72 -5.53 1.40 -21.57
CA PHE A 72 -6.99 1.40 -21.44
C PHE A 72 -7.55 2.67 -20.78
N GLY A 73 -6.80 3.78 -20.80
CA GLY A 73 -7.30 5.08 -20.38
C GLY A 73 -8.30 5.67 -21.38
N LEU A 74 -9.03 6.71 -20.98
CA LEU A 74 -10.04 7.37 -21.78
C LEU A 74 -9.51 8.67 -22.39
N GLY A 75 -9.73 8.85 -23.69
CA GLY A 75 -9.53 10.11 -24.40
C GLY A 75 -8.07 10.46 -24.70
N VAL A 76 -7.80 11.74 -24.81
CA VAL A 76 -6.49 12.32 -25.13
C VAL A 76 -5.91 12.98 -23.90
N GLN A 77 -4.62 12.82 -23.71
CA GLN A 77 -3.88 13.43 -22.61
C GLN A 77 -3.90 14.96 -22.71
N ASN A 78 -4.08 15.64 -21.57
CA ASN A 78 -3.92 17.08 -21.43
C ASN A 78 -2.66 17.41 -20.59
N GLU A 79 -2.39 18.68 -20.39
CA GLU A 79 -1.22 19.16 -19.64
C GLU A 79 -1.22 18.68 -18.19
N ALA A 80 -2.35 18.78 -17.49
CA ALA A 80 -2.51 18.26 -16.13
C ALA A 80 -2.29 16.73 -16.07
N GLY A 81 -2.73 16.00 -17.12
CA GLY A 81 -2.48 14.57 -17.26
C GLY A 81 -1.00 14.23 -17.48
N GLN A 82 -0.29 15.08 -18.22
CA GLN A 82 1.16 14.95 -18.40
C GLN A 82 1.88 15.10 -17.04
N ARG A 83 1.54 16.13 -16.26
CA ARG A 83 2.10 16.34 -14.92
C ARG A 83 1.82 15.19 -13.97
N LEU A 84 0.60 14.68 -13.96
CA LEU A 84 0.24 13.53 -13.13
C LEU A 84 1.07 12.29 -13.50
N ILE A 85 1.30 12.06 -14.77
CA ILE A 85 2.14 10.97 -15.27
C ILE A 85 3.59 11.15 -14.83
N GLU A 86 4.16 12.35 -14.97
CA GLU A 86 5.52 12.69 -14.54
C GLU A 86 5.70 12.46 -13.04
N PHE A 87 4.78 12.96 -12.23
CA PHE A 87 4.76 12.70 -10.79
C PHE A 87 4.72 11.19 -10.47
N CYS A 88 3.89 10.43 -11.18
CA CYS A 88 3.82 8.99 -11.01
C CYS A 88 5.10 8.26 -11.43
N GLN A 89 5.79 8.75 -12.46
CA GLN A 89 7.09 8.21 -12.89
C GLN A 89 8.17 8.41 -11.83
N GLU A 90 8.30 9.63 -11.32
CA GLU A 90 9.27 10.01 -10.29
C GLU A 90 9.07 9.21 -9.01
N ASN A 91 7.82 8.97 -8.63
CA ASN A 91 7.46 8.32 -7.38
C ASN A 91 7.15 6.81 -7.49
N THR A 92 7.46 6.19 -8.62
CA THR A 92 7.20 4.75 -8.83
C THR A 92 5.74 4.36 -8.55
N LEU A 93 4.80 5.19 -8.99
CA LEU A 93 3.36 4.94 -8.91
C LEU A 93 2.82 4.44 -10.24
N VAL A 94 1.68 3.76 -10.18
CA VAL A 94 0.91 3.29 -11.34
C VAL A 94 -0.50 3.87 -11.29
N ILE A 95 -1.01 4.30 -12.44
CA ILE A 95 -2.38 4.79 -12.60
C ILE A 95 -3.28 3.60 -12.91
N ALA A 96 -3.93 3.07 -11.89
CA ALA A 96 -4.59 1.76 -11.92
C ALA A 96 -5.78 1.69 -12.89
N ASN A 97 -6.49 2.79 -13.11
CA ASN A 97 -7.61 2.87 -14.05
C ASN A 97 -7.23 2.46 -15.48
N THR A 98 -5.99 2.74 -15.88
CA THR A 98 -5.51 2.52 -17.24
C THR A 98 -5.06 1.08 -17.51
N LEU A 99 -4.98 0.24 -16.48
CA LEU A 99 -4.41 -1.11 -16.55
C LEU A 99 -5.37 -2.17 -17.09
N PHE A 100 -6.67 -1.93 -16.98
CA PHE A 100 -7.68 -2.95 -17.23
C PHE A 100 -8.57 -2.57 -18.39
N GLN A 101 -8.75 -3.52 -19.32
CA GLN A 101 -9.69 -3.36 -20.40
C GLN A 101 -11.13 -3.33 -19.85
N GLN A 102 -11.82 -2.22 -20.12
CA GLN A 102 -13.20 -2.02 -19.74
C GLN A 102 -14.02 -1.52 -20.93
N HIS A 103 -15.33 -1.71 -20.88
CA HIS A 103 -16.21 -1.07 -21.87
C HIS A 103 -16.14 0.45 -21.70
N LYS A 104 -16.15 1.24 -22.79
CA LYS A 104 -16.02 2.71 -22.76
C LYS A 104 -16.90 3.38 -21.69
N ARG A 105 -18.14 2.93 -21.51
CA ARG A 105 -19.07 3.43 -20.48
C ARG A 105 -18.57 3.24 -19.04
N ARG A 106 -17.60 2.35 -18.80
CA ARG A 106 -17.03 2.07 -17.47
C ARG A 106 -15.65 2.69 -17.27
N LEU A 107 -15.23 3.55 -18.19
CA LEU A 107 -13.98 4.29 -18.09
C LEU A 107 -14.22 5.73 -17.60
N SER A 108 -15.38 6.31 -17.97
CA SER A 108 -15.73 7.66 -17.54
C SER A 108 -16.00 7.70 -16.03
N THR A 109 -15.48 8.70 -15.37
CA THR A 109 -15.71 8.98 -13.94
C THR A 109 -16.56 10.23 -13.74
N TRP A 110 -16.59 11.10 -14.74
CA TRP A 110 -17.38 12.33 -14.74
C TRP A 110 -18.08 12.55 -16.07
N THR A 111 -19.29 13.06 -15.99
CA THR A 111 -20.11 13.43 -17.15
C THR A 111 -20.56 14.88 -17.00
N SER A 112 -20.41 15.69 -18.05
CA SER A 112 -20.84 17.09 -18.00
C SER A 112 -22.36 17.20 -17.73
N PRO A 113 -22.84 18.30 -17.10
CA PRO A 113 -24.27 18.50 -16.81
C PRO A 113 -25.16 18.41 -18.02
N ASP A 114 -24.68 18.81 -19.20
CA ASP A 114 -25.36 18.69 -20.49
C ASP A 114 -25.22 17.30 -21.14
N SER A 115 -24.57 16.37 -20.47
CA SER A 115 -24.29 14.99 -20.94
C SER A 115 -23.53 14.88 -22.26
N GLN A 116 -22.90 15.97 -22.74
CA GLN A 116 -22.17 15.98 -24.00
C GLN A 116 -20.74 15.44 -23.88
N TYR A 117 -20.14 15.59 -22.71
CA TYR A 117 -18.76 15.20 -22.45
C TYR A 117 -18.66 14.20 -21.34
N GLN A 118 -17.83 13.18 -21.58
CA GLN A 118 -17.48 12.17 -20.58
C GLN A 118 -15.97 12.12 -20.43
N ASN A 119 -15.48 12.30 -19.21
CA ASN A 119 -14.07 12.34 -18.89
C ASN A 119 -13.71 11.30 -17.83
N GLN A 120 -12.46 10.87 -17.85
CA GLN A 120 -11.84 10.13 -16.76
C GLN A 120 -10.88 11.09 -16.07
N ILE A 121 -11.26 11.57 -14.90
CA ILE A 121 -10.52 12.56 -14.10
C ILE A 121 -10.26 12.07 -12.67
N ASP A 122 -11.03 11.07 -12.22
CA ASP A 122 -10.77 10.40 -10.95
C ASP A 122 -9.88 9.19 -11.17
N TYR A 123 -8.87 9.06 -10.36
CA TYR A 123 -7.88 7.99 -10.47
C TYR A 123 -7.62 7.30 -9.15
N ILE A 124 -7.14 6.08 -9.27
CA ILE A 124 -6.53 5.32 -8.19
C ILE A 124 -5.07 5.13 -8.55
N LEU A 125 -4.20 5.81 -7.79
CA LEU A 125 -2.77 5.65 -7.89
C LEU A 125 -2.31 4.63 -6.85
N GLY A 126 -1.40 3.77 -7.22
CA GLY A 126 -0.84 2.78 -6.32
C GLY A 126 0.64 2.57 -6.57
N SER A 127 1.39 2.12 -5.56
CA SER A 127 2.80 1.80 -5.77
C SER A 127 2.96 0.65 -6.78
N GLN A 128 3.90 0.79 -7.72
CA GLN A 128 4.23 -0.24 -8.71
C GLN A 128 4.55 -1.60 -8.08
N ARG A 129 5.13 -1.60 -6.88
CA ARG A 129 5.41 -2.81 -6.11
C ARG A 129 4.15 -3.66 -5.90
N TRP A 130 3.00 -3.01 -5.72
CA TRP A 130 1.72 -3.66 -5.42
C TRP A 130 0.80 -3.78 -6.63
N ARG A 131 1.28 -3.41 -7.83
CA ARG A 131 0.50 -3.47 -9.08
C ARG A 131 -0.18 -4.82 -9.31
N SER A 132 0.52 -5.92 -9.07
CA SER A 132 -0.03 -7.28 -9.25
C SER A 132 -1.14 -7.64 -8.27
N SER A 133 -1.31 -6.87 -7.21
CA SER A 133 -2.38 -7.04 -6.24
C SER A 133 -3.68 -6.36 -6.67
N ILE A 134 -3.63 -5.41 -7.60
CA ILE A 134 -4.80 -4.77 -8.19
C ILE A 134 -5.40 -5.75 -9.21
N GLN A 135 -6.64 -6.16 -9.00
CA GLN A 135 -7.31 -7.17 -9.84
C GLN A 135 -8.22 -6.54 -10.89
N SER A 136 -8.90 -5.47 -10.55
CA SER A 136 -9.75 -4.72 -11.48
C SER A 136 -9.95 -3.28 -11.00
N VAL A 137 -10.14 -2.38 -11.93
CA VAL A 137 -10.61 -1.01 -11.69
C VAL A 137 -11.67 -0.69 -12.73
N LYS A 138 -12.82 -0.19 -12.30
CA LYS A 138 -13.96 0.14 -13.18
C LYS A 138 -14.88 1.14 -12.51
N THR A 139 -15.65 1.89 -13.29
CA THR A 139 -16.77 2.66 -12.77
C THR A 139 -18.03 1.81 -12.68
N ARG A 140 -18.91 2.13 -11.73
CA ARG A 140 -20.23 1.55 -11.57
C ARG A 140 -21.26 2.59 -11.93
N LEU A 141 -21.86 2.42 -13.09
CA LEU A 141 -22.94 3.26 -13.58
C LEU A 141 -24.17 3.18 -12.68
N GLY A 142 -24.83 4.33 -12.48
CA GLY A 142 -26.09 4.40 -11.73
C GLY A 142 -25.94 4.21 -10.21
N ALA A 143 -24.73 4.33 -9.68
CA ALA A 143 -24.57 4.55 -8.25
C ALA A 143 -24.99 5.99 -7.96
N ASP A 144 -25.77 6.18 -6.90
CA ASP A 144 -26.25 7.51 -6.50
C ASP A 144 -25.12 8.32 -5.85
N CYS A 145 -24.21 8.83 -6.70
CA CYS A 145 -23.08 9.64 -6.30
C CYS A 145 -23.24 11.12 -6.71
N GLY A 146 -24.45 11.53 -7.08
CA GLY A 146 -24.75 12.80 -7.74
C GLY A 146 -24.80 12.64 -9.27
N LEU A 147 -25.37 13.62 -9.93
CA LEU A 147 -25.70 13.54 -11.36
C LEU A 147 -24.48 13.50 -12.29
N GLU A 148 -23.31 13.95 -11.83
CA GLU A 148 -22.14 14.18 -12.69
C GLU A 148 -21.03 13.12 -12.49
N TYR A 149 -20.99 12.43 -11.35
CA TYR A 149 -19.91 11.51 -11.00
C TYR A 149 -20.36 10.06 -10.98
N GLU A 150 -19.47 9.19 -11.42
CA GLU A 150 -19.65 7.73 -11.36
C GLU A 150 -18.77 7.12 -10.27
N LEU A 151 -19.32 6.16 -9.53
CA LEU A 151 -18.59 5.48 -8.46
C LEU A 151 -17.42 4.67 -9.03
N LEU A 152 -16.19 5.05 -8.69
CA LEU A 152 -14.98 4.33 -9.05
C LEU A 152 -14.71 3.19 -8.04
N ILE A 153 -14.57 1.97 -8.53
CA ILE A 153 -14.35 0.76 -7.72
C ILE A 153 -13.09 0.07 -8.15
N ALA A 154 -12.24 -0.26 -7.19
CA ALA A 154 -11.10 -1.15 -7.37
C ALA A 154 -11.25 -2.43 -6.54
N GLU A 155 -10.87 -3.54 -7.14
CA GLU A 155 -10.71 -4.81 -6.45
C GLU A 155 -9.23 -5.07 -6.21
N PHE A 156 -8.87 -5.29 -4.95
CA PHE A 156 -7.51 -5.45 -4.54
C PHE A 156 -7.32 -6.77 -3.77
N ARG A 157 -6.33 -7.57 -4.16
CA ARG A 157 -6.02 -8.85 -3.52
C ARG A 157 -4.56 -8.97 -3.20
N LEU A 158 -4.20 -8.84 -1.93
CA LEU A 158 -2.85 -9.11 -1.47
C LEU A 158 -2.57 -10.61 -1.43
N LYS A 159 -1.48 -10.98 -2.05
CA LYS A 159 -0.84 -12.28 -1.82
C LYS A 159 0.26 -12.08 -0.80
N LEU A 160 -0.06 -12.21 0.48
CA LEU A 160 0.95 -12.24 1.51
C LEU A 160 1.79 -13.51 1.33
N LYS A 161 3.11 -13.34 1.32
CA LYS A 161 4.01 -14.51 1.34
C LYS A 161 3.72 -15.22 2.66
N THR A 162 3.28 -16.47 2.58
CA THR A 162 3.15 -17.31 3.77
C THR A 162 4.53 -17.33 4.41
N VAL A 163 4.66 -16.77 5.61
CA VAL A 163 5.87 -16.99 6.40
C VAL A 163 5.97 -18.50 6.54
N GLY A 164 6.99 -19.07 5.92
CA GLY A 164 7.21 -20.51 5.98
C GLY A 164 7.07 -20.93 7.43
N LYS A 165 6.40 -22.05 7.69
CA LYS A 165 6.27 -22.58 9.06
C LYS A 165 7.62 -22.39 9.71
N THR A 166 7.68 -21.58 10.77
CA THR A 166 8.86 -21.48 11.61
C THR A 166 9.29 -22.91 11.83
N THR A 167 10.47 -23.27 11.37
CA THR A 167 11.07 -24.57 11.67
C THR A 167 10.81 -24.78 13.15
N ARG A 168 10.08 -25.83 13.51
CA ARG A 168 9.77 -26.10 14.91
C ARG A 168 11.07 -25.92 15.67
N PRO A 169 11.09 -25.18 16.76
CA PRO A 169 12.33 -25.00 17.52
C PRO A 169 12.94 -26.38 17.71
N PHE A 170 14.22 -26.48 17.40
CA PHE A 170 14.94 -27.75 17.46
C PHE A 170 14.64 -28.38 18.80
N ARG A 171 13.89 -29.49 18.79
CA ARG A 171 13.61 -30.24 20.01
C ARG A 171 14.87 -31.05 20.31
N TYR A 172 15.61 -30.61 21.29
CA TYR A 172 16.70 -31.41 21.82
C TYR A 172 16.12 -32.72 22.35
N ASP A 173 16.65 -33.83 21.88
CA ASP A 173 16.37 -35.13 22.49
C ASP A 173 17.19 -35.22 23.77
N LEU A 174 16.50 -35.13 24.89
CA LEU A 174 17.12 -35.16 26.21
C LEU A 174 17.92 -36.46 26.45
N ASN A 175 17.63 -37.53 25.72
CA ASN A 175 18.34 -38.82 25.82
C ASN A 175 19.68 -38.81 25.02
N GLN A 176 19.89 -37.81 24.16
CA GLN A 176 21.10 -37.64 23.36
C GLN A 176 22.01 -36.50 23.82
N ILE A 177 21.75 -35.94 25.02
CA ILE A 177 22.60 -34.87 25.58
C ILE A 177 23.99 -35.46 25.88
N PRO A 178 25.07 -34.94 25.27
CA PRO A 178 26.42 -35.46 25.52
C PRO A 178 26.80 -35.29 26.97
N TYR A 179 27.48 -36.31 27.54
CA TYR A 179 27.88 -36.35 28.95
C TYR A 179 28.67 -35.10 29.36
N TYR A 180 29.58 -34.60 28.51
CA TYR A 180 30.36 -33.39 28.80
C TYR A 180 29.48 -32.15 28.99
N TYR A 181 28.36 -32.04 28.24
CA TYR A 181 27.41 -30.94 28.40
C TYR A 181 26.72 -31.03 29.74
N THR A 182 26.28 -32.22 30.14
CA THR A 182 25.67 -32.46 31.46
C THR A 182 26.60 -32.10 32.61
N VAL A 183 27.89 -32.45 32.46
CA VAL A 183 28.95 -32.09 33.44
C VAL A 183 29.16 -30.59 33.49
N GLY A 184 29.24 -29.94 32.31
CA GLY A 184 29.43 -28.49 32.21
C GLY A 184 28.29 -27.71 32.88
N VAL A 185 27.05 -28.09 32.60
CA VAL A 185 25.86 -27.49 33.23
C VAL A 185 25.89 -27.73 34.75
N ARG A 186 26.10 -28.98 35.21
CA ARG A 186 26.16 -29.29 36.61
C ARG A 186 27.22 -28.48 37.36
N ASN A 187 28.40 -28.31 36.78
CA ASN A 187 29.48 -27.53 37.40
C ASN A 187 29.15 -26.04 37.48
N ARG A 188 28.48 -25.46 36.48
CA ARG A 188 28.04 -24.05 36.50
C ARG A 188 26.97 -23.80 37.59
N PHE A 189 26.08 -24.75 37.81
CA PHE A 189 25.02 -24.63 38.79
C PHE A 189 25.38 -25.20 40.17
N LYS A 190 26.60 -25.71 40.39
CA LYS A 190 27.04 -26.32 41.64
C LYS A 190 27.12 -25.39 42.85
N GLY A 191 27.08 -24.07 42.64
CA GLY A 191 27.10 -23.05 43.71
C GLY A 191 25.74 -22.45 43.99
N LEU A 192 24.68 -22.85 43.27
CA LEU A 192 23.34 -22.33 43.49
C LEU A 192 22.67 -23.08 44.64
N ASP A 193 22.51 -22.39 45.75
CA ASP A 193 21.71 -22.86 46.85
C ASP A 193 20.23 -22.63 46.53
N LEU A 194 19.52 -23.70 46.14
CA LEU A 194 18.14 -23.65 45.69
C LEU A 194 17.12 -23.70 46.79
N ILE A 195 17.58 -23.77 48.06
CA ILE A 195 16.72 -23.90 49.23
C ILE A 195 16.46 -22.50 49.81
N ASP A 196 15.18 -22.13 49.93
CA ASP A 196 14.67 -20.89 50.55
C ASP A 196 14.90 -19.55 49.83
N ARG A 197 15.05 -19.54 48.51
CA ARG A 197 15.13 -18.27 47.73
C ARG A 197 13.87 -17.94 46.97
N VAL A 198 13.62 -16.61 46.82
CA VAL A 198 12.51 -16.10 46.03
C VAL A 198 12.76 -16.39 44.53
N PRO A 199 11.75 -16.83 43.77
CA PRO A 199 11.91 -17.22 42.36
C PRO A 199 12.59 -16.16 41.47
N GLU A 200 12.35 -14.88 41.70
CA GLU A 200 12.95 -13.75 40.95
C GLU A 200 14.47 -13.66 41.14
N GLU A 201 14.97 -13.90 42.34
CA GLU A 201 16.41 -13.87 42.62
C GLU A 201 17.15 -15.05 41.97
N LEU A 202 16.52 -16.22 41.97
CA LEU A 202 17.01 -17.40 41.28
C LEU A 202 17.07 -17.19 39.77
N TRP A 203 16.05 -16.52 39.20
CA TRP A 203 16.00 -16.25 37.79
C TRP A 203 17.12 -15.30 37.30
N MET A 204 17.42 -14.23 38.07
CA MET A 204 18.55 -13.34 37.76
C MET A 204 19.89 -14.08 37.80
N GLN A 205 20.13 -14.93 38.81
CA GLN A 205 21.37 -15.70 38.86
C GLN A 205 21.51 -16.74 37.75
N VAL A 206 20.42 -17.36 37.35
CA VAL A 206 20.41 -18.28 36.17
C VAL A 206 20.69 -17.54 34.88
N HIS A 207 20.16 -16.32 34.74
CA HIS A 207 20.39 -15.49 33.53
C HIS A 207 21.85 -15.10 33.40
N ASP A 208 22.55 -14.84 34.52
CA ASP A 208 23.99 -14.46 34.51
C ASP A 208 24.93 -15.65 34.25
N ILE A 209 24.43 -16.89 34.36
CA ILE A 209 25.20 -18.13 34.15
C ILE A 209 25.09 -18.66 32.68
N VAL A 210 24.01 -18.28 31.96
CA VAL A 210 23.72 -18.72 30.59
C VAL A 210 24.33 -17.80 29.55
#